data_e0132b94500a88f4081867da66a2d35f
#
_entry.id   e0132b94500a88f4081867da66a2d35f
#
_cell.length_a   1.000
_cell.length_b   1.000
_cell.length_c   1.000
_cell.angle_alpha   90.00
_cell.angle_beta   90.00
_cell.angle_gamma   90.00
#
_symmetry.space_group_name_H-M   'P 1'
#
loop_
_entity.id
_entity.type
_entity.pdbx_description
1 polymer ?
#
loop_
_entity_poly.entity_id
_entity_poly.type
_entity_poly.pdbx_seq_one_letter_code
_entity_poly.pdbx_strand_id
1 'polypeptide(L)'
;MKVVFRTTELADFYITPLDELAGKLPFQKDVIKQFKKKMEILIGVDSLDELRQFKSLNFEQLKGNRSYEYSIRLNLQYRLIFSVLLGKNGDYVIEAILINEISKHYE
;
A
#
# COMPACT_ATOMS: atom_id res chain seq x y z
N MET A 1 10.15 6.11 -9.53
CA MET A 1 9.63 6.12 -8.15
C MET A 1 10.37 5.08 -7.33
N LYS A 2 10.72 5.43 -6.11
CA LYS A 2 11.36 4.50 -5.18
C LYS A 2 10.31 3.89 -4.26
N VAL A 3 10.38 2.57 -4.04
CA VAL A 3 9.48 1.87 -3.11
C VAL A 3 10.30 1.30 -1.97
N VAL A 4 9.91 1.60 -0.75
CA VAL A 4 10.57 1.14 0.46
C VAL A 4 9.55 0.43 1.33
N PHE A 5 9.87 -0.76 1.80
CA PHE A 5 9.04 -1.51 2.74
C PHE A 5 9.55 -1.29 4.16
N ARG A 6 8.64 -0.95 5.05
CA ARG A 6 9.01 -0.66 6.44
C ARG A 6 9.59 -1.88 7.15
N THR A 7 9.12 -3.08 6.77
CA THR A 7 9.61 -4.33 7.37
C THR A 7 10.04 -5.30 6.28
N THR A 8 10.96 -6.19 6.64
CA THR A 8 11.39 -7.28 5.76
C THR A 8 10.22 -8.18 5.39
N GLU A 9 9.31 -8.41 6.33
CA GLU A 9 8.12 -9.24 6.11
C GLU A 9 7.26 -8.71 4.97
N LEU A 10 7.00 -7.40 4.95
CA LEU A 10 6.23 -6.78 3.87
C LEU A 10 6.91 -6.93 2.51
N ALA A 11 8.23 -6.75 2.48
CA ALA A 11 8.99 -6.97 1.26
C ALA A 11 8.88 -8.41 0.78
N ASP A 12 9.00 -9.37 1.71
CA ASP A 12 8.90 -10.79 1.38
C ASP A 12 7.52 -11.15 0.83
N PHE A 13 6.46 -10.59 1.38
CA PHE A 13 5.11 -10.81 0.86
C PHE A 13 4.98 -10.33 -0.58
N TYR A 14 5.68 -9.27 -0.94
CA TYR A 14 5.62 -8.73 -2.29
C TYR A 14 6.44 -9.55 -3.28
N ILE A 15 7.67 -9.92 -2.92
CA ILE A 15 8.60 -10.56 -3.85
C ILE A 15 8.44 -12.08 -3.94
N THR A 16 7.89 -12.73 -2.90
CA THR A 16 7.74 -14.19 -2.89
C THR A 16 6.47 -14.59 -3.63
N PRO A 17 6.55 -15.51 -4.61
CA PRO A 17 5.34 -16.02 -5.24
C PRO A 17 4.35 -16.58 -4.21
N LEU A 18 3.07 -16.37 -4.46
CA LEU A 18 2.04 -16.70 -3.49
C LEU A 18 2.04 -18.17 -3.08
N ASP A 19 2.28 -19.07 -4.04
CA ASP A 19 2.34 -20.51 -3.79
C ASP A 19 3.60 -20.96 -3.06
N GLU A 20 4.62 -20.10 -2.97
CA GLU A 20 5.86 -20.39 -2.25
C GLU A 20 5.86 -19.86 -0.83
N LEU A 21 4.83 -19.09 -0.44
CA LEU A 21 4.68 -18.63 0.93
C LEU A 21 4.34 -19.82 1.83
N ALA A 22 5.17 -20.05 2.85
CA ALA A 22 5.08 -21.23 3.70
C ALA A 22 5.05 -20.84 5.18
N GLY A 23 4.63 -21.79 6.00
CA GLY A 23 4.58 -21.61 7.44
C GLY A 23 3.30 -20.91 7.90
N LYS A 24 3.33 -20.45 9.15
CA LYS A 24 2.20 -19.75 9.73
C LYS A 24 2.24 -18.28 9.30
N LEU A 25 1.30 -17.90 8.45
CA LEU A 25 1.21 -16.52 7.95
C LEU A 25 0.32 -15.70 8.89
N PRO A 26 0.62 -14.40 9.08
CA PRO A 26 -0.20 -13.51 9.89
C PRO A 26 -1.52 -13.13 9.22
N PHE A 27 -1.64 -13.37 7.92
CA PHE A 27 -2.83 -13.07 7.13
C PHE A 27 -3.19 -14.27 6.28
N GLN A 28 -4.47 -14.34 5.89
CA GLN A 28 -4.91 -15.32 4.90
C GLN A 28 -4.24 -14.99 3.56
N LYS A 29 -4.01 -16.02 2.75
CA LYS A 29 -3.35 -15.85 1.44
C LYS A 29 -4.09 -14.88 0.53
N ASP A 30 -5.42 -14.77 0.66
CA ASP A 30 -6.17 -13.80 -0.12
C ASP A 30 -5.75 -12.36 0.19
N VAL A 31 -5.49 -12.03 1.44
CA VAL A 31 -5.02 -10.70 1.83
C VAL A 31 -3.68 -10.40 1.16
N ILE A 32 -2.76 -11.36 1.19
CA ILE A 32 -1.44 -11.21 0.57
C ILE A 32 -1.57 -11.08 -0.94
N LYS A 33 -2.45 -11.86 -1.56
CA LYS A 33 -2.73 -11.76 -2.99
C LYS A 33 -3.22 -10.36 -3.36
N GLN A 34 -4.14 -9.80 -2.58
CA GLN A 34 -4.63 -8.44 -2.81
C GLN A 34 -3.53 -7.41 -2.58
N PHE A 35 -2.69 -7.62 -1.58
CA PHE A 35 -1.53 -6.76 -1.34
C PHE A 35 -0.63 -6.71 -2.58
N LYS A 36 -0.29 -7.86 -3.15
CA LYS A 36 0.53 -7.93 -4.37
C LYS A 36 -0.11 -7.17 -5.53
N LYS A 37 -1.41 -7.34 -5.74
CA LYS A 37 -2.14 -6.64 -6.80
C LYS A 37 -2.15 -5.12 -6.60
N LYS A 38 -2.39 -4.66 -5.37
CA LYS A 38 -2.45 -3.23 -5.07
C LYS A 38 -1.06 -2.60 -5.16
N MET A 39 0.00 -3.34 -4.80
CA MET A 39 1.36 -2.87 -4.99
C MET A 39 1.66 -2.57 -6.47
N GLU A 40 1.17 -3.40 -7.38
CA GLU A 40 1.38 -3.14 -8.82
C GLU A 40 0.70 -1.85 -9.26
N ILE A 41 -0.49 -1.55 -8.71
CA ILE A 41 -1.16 -0.28 -9.00
C ILE A 41 -0.36 0.89 -8.44
N LEU A 42 0.11 0.81 -7.19
CA LEU A 42 0.90 1.86 -6.56
C LEU A 42 2.19 2.15 -7.34
N ILE A 43 2.87 1.11 -7.78
CA ILE A 43 4.11 1.24 -8.54
C ILE A 43 3.84 1.87 -9.91
N GLY A 44 2.68 1.60 -10.48
CA GLY A 44 2.34 2.06 -11.82
C GLY A 44 1.81 3.48 -11.92
N VAL A 45 1.44 4.13 -10.81
CA VAL A 45 0.93 5.50 -10.85
C VAL A 45 2.05 6.50 -10.61
N ASP A 46 1.89 7.69 -11.18
CA ASP A 46 2.88 8.77 -11.06
C ASP A 46 2.46 9.84 -10.05
N SER A 47 1.18 9.91 -9.70
CA SER A 47 0.67 10.97 -8.83
C SER A 47 -0.45 10.47 -7.92
N LEU A 48 -0.74 11.26 -6.88
CA LEU A 48 -1.88 10.98 -5.99
C LEU A 48 -3.21 11.10 -6.72
N ASP A 49 -3.30 12.00 -7.69
CA ASP A 49 -4.52 12.17 -8.47
C ASP A 49 -4.86 10.93 -9.29
N GLU A 50 -3.84 10.25 -9.81
CA GLU A 50 -4.06 8.97 -10.50
C GLU A 50 -4.62 7.91 -9.55
N LEU A 51 -4.12 7.86 -8.31
CA LEU A 51 -4.66 6.93 -7.30
C LEU A 51 -6.14 7.20 -7.01
N ARG A 52 -6.54 8.46 -6.95
CA ARG A 52 -7.93 8.83 -6.70
C ARG A 52 -8.88 8.38 -7.80
N GLN A 53 -8.38 8.17 -9.00
CA GLN A 53 -9.18 7.69 -10.12
C GLN A 53 -9.56 6.20 -10.01
N PHE A 54 -8.83 5.43 -9.22
CA PHE A 54 -9.15 4.03 -8.95
C PHE A 54 -10.16 3.95 -7.81
N LYS A 55 -11.43 4.12 -8.11
CA LYS A 55 -12.49 4.20 -7.09
C LYS A 55 -12.55 2.98 -6.17
N SER A 56 -12.23 1.79 -6.71
CA SER A 56 -12.25 0.55 -5.93
C SER A 56 -11.20 0.50 -4.83
N LEU A 57 -10.19 1.37 -4.89
CA LEU A 57 -9.14 1.41 -3.85
C LEU A 57 -9.60 2.09 -2.56
N ASN A 58 -10.67 2.88 -2.60
CA ASN A 58 -11.08 3.70 -1.46
C ASN A 58 -9.89 4.46 -0.86
N PHE A 59 -9.16 5.16 -1.74
CA PHE A 59 -7.98 5.93 -1.33
C PHE A 59 -8.38 7.03 -0.36
N GLU A 60 -7.74 7.04 0.81
CA GLU A 60 -8.00 8.01 1.85
C GLU A 60 -6.72 8.50 2.49
N GLN A 61 -6.69 9.76 2.88
CA GLN A 61 -5.67 10.28 3.79
C GLN A 61 -6.14 10.02 5.21
N LEU A 62 -5.23 9.52 6.06
CA LEU A 62 -5.55 9.29 7.45
C LEU A 62 -5.63 10.62 8.20
N LYS A 63 -6.34 10.64 9.33
CA LYS A 63 -6.59 11.85 10.09
C LYS A 63 -5.76 11.89 11.37
N GLY A 64 -5.70 13.09 11.99
CA GLY A 64 -5.02 13.29 13.26
C GLY A 64 -3.51 13.16 13.12
N ASN A 65 -2.90 12.45 14.06
CA ASN A 65 -1.44 12.27 14.10
C ASN A 65 -0.88 11.48 12.91
N ARG A 66 -1.74 10.85 12.13
CA ARG A 66 -1.36 10.02 10.99
C ARG A 66 -1.68 10.68 9.65
N SER A 67 -1.85 12.01 9.61
CA SER A 67 -2.23 12.73 8.40
C SER A 67 -1.19 12.65 7.27
N TYR A 68 0.03 12.20 7.56
CA TYR A 68 1.07 11.95 6.56
C TYR A 68 0.95 10.56 5.94
N GLU A 69 -0.01 9.75 6.39
CA GLU A 69 -0.24 8.42 5.87
C GLU A 69 -1.54 8.34 5.06
N TYR A 70 -1.54 7.43 4.12
CA TYR A 70 -2.68 7.14 3.26
C TYR A 70 -3.05 5.68 3.36
N SER A 71 -4.28 5.36 3.00
CA SER A 71 -4.72 3.97 2.95
C SER A 71 -5.44 3.66 1.66
N ILE A 72 -5.29 2.41 1.21
CA ILE A 72 -6.10 1.84 0.13
C ILE A 72 -6.65 0.51 0.60
N ARG A 73 -7.80 0.13 0.06
CA ARG A 73 -8.47 -1.11 0.43
C ARG A 73 -7.77 -2.31 -0.18
N LEU A 74 -7.51 -3.34 0.62
CA LEU A 74 -7.08 -4.64 0.13
C LEU A 74 -8.29 -5.57 -0.05
N ASN A 75 -9.15 -5.65 0.96
CA ASN A 75 -10.44 -6.33 0.91
C ASN A 75 -11.38 -5.66 1.91
N LEU A 76 -12.49 -6.28 2.28
CA LEU A 76 -13.45 -5.67 3.19
C LEU A 76 -12.91 -5.48 4.62
N GLN A 77 -11.87 -6.23 4.99
CA GLN A 77 -11.34 -6.23 6.36
C GLN A 77 -9.99 -5.56 6.49
N TYR A 78 -9.20 -5.48 5.42
CA TYR A 78 -7.82 -5.03 5.50
C TYR A 78 -7.53 -3.88 4.55
N ARG A 79 -6.63 -3.00 5.00
CA ARG A 79 -6.16 -1.85 4.23
C ARG A 79 -4.64 -1.85 4.21
N LEU A 80 -4.08 -1.29 3.15
CA LEU A 80 -2.65 -1.04 3.04
C LEU A 80 -2.39 0.41 3.43
N ILE A 81 -1.53 0.61 4.43
CA ILE A 81 -1.14 1.93 4.92
C ILE A 81 0.23 2.27 4.35
N PHE A 82 0.35 3.45 3.78
CA PHE A 82 1.60 3.88 3.17
C PHE A 82 1.78 5.39 3.29
N SER A 83 3.03 5.83 3.19
CA SER A 83 3.39 7.25 3.15
C SER A 83 3.97 7.58 1.79
N VAL A 84 3.92 8.84 1.39
CA VAL A 84 4.34 9.29 0.06
C VAL A 84 5.28 10.46 0.21
N LEU A 85 6.39 10.43 -0.53
CA LEU A 85 7.26 11.57 -0.70
C LEU A 85 6.97 12.19 -2.07
N LEU A 86 6.52 13.45 -2.07
CA LEU A 86 6.21 14.17 -3.29
C LEU A 86 7.41 14.99 -3.76
N GLY A 87 7.44 15.28 -5.06
CA GLY A 87 8.50 16.07 -5.66
C GLY A 87 8.54 17.51 -5.16
N LYS A 88 9.73 18.11 -5.23
CA LYS A 88 10.00 19.43 -4.65
C LYS A 88 9.43 20.61 -5.43
N ASN A 89 8.95 20.39 -6.64
CA ASN A 89 8.55 21.46 -7.54
C ASN A 89 7.06 21.82 -7.49
N GLY A 90 6.39 21.48 -6.37
CA GLY A 90 4.94 21.68 -6.28
C GLY A 90 4.14 20.71 -7.13
N ASP A 91 4.82 19.86 -7.89
CA ASP A 91 4.17 18.78 -8.62
C ASP A 91 3.73 17.70 -7.65
N TYR A 92 2.54 17.17 -7.86
CA TYR A 92 2.05 16.06 -7.06
C TYR A 92 2.60 14.71 -7.52
N VAL A 93 3.77 14.74 -8.18
CA VAL A 93 4.46 13.55 -8.66
C VAL A 93 5.06 12.81 -7.48
N ILE A 94 4.83 11.51 -7.42
CA ILE A 94 5.34 10.67 -6.34
C ILE A 94 6.79 10.31 -6.62
N GLU A 95 7.70 10.70 -5.72
CA GLU A 95 9.12 10.32 -5.80
C GLU A 95 9.39 9.00 -5.09
N ALA A 96 8.71 8.77 -3.97
CA ALA A 96 8.90 7.55 -3.20
C ALA A 96 7.62 7.19 -2.45
N ILE A 97 7.45 5.89 -2.22
CA ILE A 97 6.38 5.35 -1.37
C ILE A 97 7.03 4.49 -0.29
N LEU A 98 6.63 4.71 0.95
CA LEU A 98 6.99 3.86 2.08
C LEU A 98 5.78 3.01 2.45
N ILE A 99 5.92 1.70 2.32
CA ILE A 99 4.86 0.75 2.67
C ILE A 99 4.97 0.47 4.17
N ASN A 100 3.98 0.91 4.93
CA ASN A 100 4.04 0.91 6.39
C ASN A 100 3.48 -0.35 7.02
N GLU A 101 2.26 -0.75 6.66
CA GLU A 101 1.62 -1.91 7.27
C GLU A 101 0.38 -2.36 6.50
N ILE A 102 0.01 -3.61 6.72
CA ILE A 102 -1.31 -4.12 6.37
C ILE A 102 -2.12 -4.05 7.67
N SER A 103 -3.16 -3.24 7.67
CA SER A 103 -3.94 -2.95 8.87
C SER A 103 -5.37 -3.45 8.74
N LYS A 104 -5.90 -3.99 9.82
CA LYS A 104 -7.31 -4.37 9.84
C LYS A 104 -8.17 -3.11 9.92
N HIS A 105 -9.16 -3.05 9.04
CA HIS A 105 -10.07 -1.89 9.00
C HIS A 105 -11.18 -2.08 10.04
N TYR A 106 -11.28 -1.13 10.95
CA TYR A 106 -12.38 -1.06 11.91
C TYR A 106 -13.29 0.10 11.52
N GLU A 107 -14.54 -0.19 11.35
CA GLU A 107 -15.53 0.86 11.18
C GLU A 107 -15.94 1.45 12.52
#